data_e7ecb89cb036bb6d3a1ebfcb86caea87
#
_entry.id   e7ecb89cb036bb6d3a1ebfcb86caea87
#
_cell.length_a   1.000
_cell.length_b   1.000
_cell.length_c   1.000
_cell.angle_alpha   90.00
_cell.angle_beta   90.00
_cell.angle_gamma   90.00
#
_symmetry.space_group_name_H-M   'P 1'
#
loop_
_entity.id
_entity.type
_entity.pdbx_description
1 polymer ?
#
loop_
_entity_poly.entity_id
_entity_poly.type
_entity_poly.pdbx_seq_one_letter_code
_entity_poly.pdbx_strand_id
1 'polypeptide(L)'
;VGSEMCIRDRVQSGLWGTPVDTTLFNIQTDWAQLYQSAKVQALLGITFDGMQTLPQELRPKRELYLKWCNALLQIEENNHILNQEIAKIYTLYRANQIEPVLLKGQGVAQNYRNPLHRQCGDIDLYIGPKNYEKANKLLRTESTGEHEENHKHTCIHWHGVDIENHRVLSRLSSPSSDKSFQQEIARWHGTTA
;
A
#
# COMPACT_ATOMS: atom_id res chain seq x y z
N VAL A 1 20.13 -22.72 4.99
CA VAL A 1 19.84 -21.27 5.05
C VAL A 1 18.35 -21.14 4.82
N GLY A 2 17.61 -20.62 5.82
CA GLY A 2 16.16 -20.60 5.79
C GLY A 2 15.60 -19.67 4.73
N SER A 3 14.42 -20.00 4.21
CA SER A 3 13.66 -19.19 3.23
C SER A 3 13.47 -17.73 3.68
N GLU A 4 13.42 -17.47 4.98
CA GLU A 4 13.29 -16.13 5.57
C GLU A 4 14.47 -15.19 5.26
N MET A 5 15.71 -15.70 5.28
CA MET A 5 16.91 -14.90 4.93
C MET A 5 16.87 -14.53 3.45
N CYS A 6 16.47 -15.46 2.59
CA CYS A 6 16.33 -15.22 1.16
C CYS A 6 15.25 -14.16 0.85
N ILE A 7 14.10 -14.18 1.54
CA ILE A 7 13.04 -13.16 1.39
C ILE A 7 13.55 -11.80 1.86
N ARG A 8 14.15 -11.73 3.05
CA ARG A 8 14.68 -10.47 3.60
C ARG A 8 15.68 -9.83 2.64
N ASP A 9 16.60 -10.57 2.11
CA ASP A 9 17.59 -10.10 1.14
C ASP A 9 16.95 -9.59 -0.15
N ARG A 10 15.92 -10.31 -0.68
CA ARG A 10 15.14 -9.87 -1.83
C ARG A 10 14.40 -8.57 -1.58
N VAL A 11 13.77 -8.44 -0.42
CA VAL A 11 13.04 -7.23 -0.03
C VAL A 11 13.99 -6.04 0.08
N GLN A 12 15.14 -6.20 0.70
CA GLN A 12 16.15 -5.15 0.79
C GLN A 12 16.67 -4.74 -0.58
N SER A 13 16.96 -5.70 -1.45
CA SER A 13 17.41 -5.43 -2.81
C SER A 13 16.34 -4.73 -3.65
N GLY A 14 15.09 -5.19 -3.57
CA GLY A 14 13.96 -4.60 -4.31
C GLY A 14 13.60 -3.18 -3.85
N LEU A 15 13.63 -2.91 -2.55
CA LEU A 15 13.30 -1.61 -1.99
C LEU A 15 14.40 -0.57 -2.22
N TRP A 16 15.65 -0.95 -1.97
CA TRP A 16 16.77 0.02 -1.90
C TRP A 16 17.84 -0.20 -2.95
N GLY A 17 17.68 -1.22 -3.81
CA GLY A 17 18.67 -1.54 -4.84
C GLY A 17 20.01 -2.04 -4.29
N THR A 18 20.04 -2.53 -3.04
CA THR A 18 21.24 -3.13 -2.46
C THR A 18 21.65 -4.37 -3.23
N PRO A 19 22.95 -4.64 -3.43
CA PRO A 19 23.39 -5.87 -4.04
C PRO A 19 22.83 -7.08 -3.28
N VAL A 20 22.43 -8.09 -4.04
CA VAL A 20 21.94 -9.35 -3.50
C VAL A 20 23.11 -10.16 -2.97
N ASP A 21 22.96 -10.81 -1.83
CA ASP A 21 23.90 -11.84 -1.38
C ASP A 21 23.66 -13.13 -2.18
N THR A 22 24.44 -13.31 -3.26
CA THR A 22 24.35 -14.48 -4.14
C THR A 22 24.68 -15.79 -3.42
N THR A 23 25.36 -15.76 -2.27
CA THR A 23 25.68 -16.98 -1.49
C THR A 23 24.44 -17.61 -0.85
N LEU A 24 23.37 -16.85 -0.69
CA LEU A 24 22.08 -17.34 -0.18
C LEU A 24 21.31 -18.16 -1.23
N PHE A 25 21.74 -18.14 -2.48
CA PHE A 25 21.03 -18.75 -3.61
C PHE A 25 21.90 -19.77 -4.33
N ASN A 26 21.30 -20.90 -4.64
CA ASN A 26 21.92 -21.97 -5.40
C ASN A 26 20.85 -22.73 -6.18
N ILE A 27 21.24 -23.76 -6.93
CA ILE A 27 20.34 -24.59 -7.74
C ILE A 27 19.27 -25.34 -6.92
N GLN A 28 19.44 -25.45 -5.59
CA GLN A 28 18.51 -26.11 -4.67
C GLN A 28 17.58 -25.10 -3.97
N THR A 29 17.68 -23.81 -4.30
CA THR A 29 16.78 -22.78 -3.73
C THR A 29 15.32 -23.12 -4.01
N ASP A 30 14.51 -23.25 -2.98
CA ASP A 30 13.06 -23.49 -3.11
C ASP A 30 12.34 -22.20 -3.49
N TRP A 31 12.39 -21.90 -4.78
CA TRP A 31 11.71 -20.74 -5.36
C TRP A 31 10.19 -20.80 -5.23
N ALA A 32 9.59 -21.99 -5.17
CA ALA A 32 8.15 -22.14 -5.00
C ALA A 32 7.72 -21.69 -3.58
N GLN A 33 8.49 -22.10 -2.56
CA GLN A 33 8.25 -21.65 -1.20
C GLN A 33 8.47 -20.15 -1.05
N LEU A 34 9.52 -19.58 -1.67
CA LEU A 34 9.78 -18.14 -1.70
C LEU A 34 8.64 -17.35 -2.32
N TYR A 35 8.12 -17.82 -3.46
CA TYR A 35 6.95 -17.22 -4.11
C TYR A 35 5.73 -17.22 -3.19
N GLN A 36 5.42 -18.35 -2.55
CA GLN A 36 4.27 -18.45 -1.64
C GLN A 36 4.43 -17.54 -0.43
N SER A 37 5.61 -17.50 0.17
CA SER A 37 5.90 -16.63 1.32
C SER A 37 5.77 -15.14 0.93
N ALA A 38 6.30 -14.74 -0.22
CA ALA A 38 6.14 -13.39 -0.74
C ALA A 38 4.67 -13.04 -1.03
N LYS A 39 3.90 -14.01 -1.56
CA LYS A 39 2.47 -13.84 -1.82
C LYS A 39 1.67 -13.60 -0.55
N VAL A 40 1.87 -14.42 0.49
CA VAL A 40 1.16 -14.31 1.77
C VAL A 40 1.48 -12.99 2.49
N GLN A 41 2.69 -12.49 2.32
CA GLN A 41 3.13 -11.23 2.94
C GLN A 41 2.90 -9.98 2.07
N ALA A 42 2.22 -10.11 0.93
CA ALA A 42 2.00 -9.02 -0.03
C ALA A 42 3.32 -8.36 -0.52
N LEU A 43 4.36 -9.16 -0.73
CA LEU A 43 5.71 -8.72 -1.12
C LEU A 43 6.12 -9.19 -2.52
N LEU A 44 5.18 -9.71 -3.35
CA LEU A 44 5.52 -10.30 -4.66
C LEU A 44 6.27 -9.33 -5.58
N GLY A 45 5.83 -8.07 -5.67
CA GLY A 45 6.44 -7.09 -6.56
C GLY A 45 7.87 -6.74 -6.11
N ILE A 46 8.04 -6.44 -4.82
CA ILE A 46 9.33 -6.04 -4.25
C ILE A 46 10.34 -7.19 -4.32
N THR A 47 9.91 -8.42 -4.00
CA THR A 47 10.80 -9.59 -4.09
C THR A 47 11.14 -9.95 -5.52
N PHE A 48 10.24 -9.67 -6.48
CA PHE A 48 10.54 -9.80 -7.91
C PHE A 48 11.65 -8.82 -8.32
N ASP A 49 11.57 -7.56 -7.92
CA ASP A 49 12.61 -6.57 -8.21
C ASP A 49 13.98 -7.02 -7.67
N GLY A 50 14.02 -7.51 -6.44
CA GLY A 50 15.24 -8.09 -5.88
C GLY A 50 15.73 -9.32 -6.65
N MET A 51 14.82 -10.19 -7.10
CA MET A 51 15.16 -11.36 -7.91
C MET A 51 15.79 -10.98 -9.26
N GLN A 52 15.38 -9.87 -9.87
CA GLN A 52 15.95 -9.40 -11.14
C GLN A 52 17.43 -9.03 -11.04
N THR A 53 17.93 -8.74 -9.86
CA THR A 53 19.35 -8.45 -9.64
C THR A 53 20.24 -9.69 -9.57
N LEU A 54 19.64 -10.91 -9.46
CA LEU A 54 20.38 -12.17 -9.50
C LEU A 54 20.87 -12.50 -10.90
N PRO A 55 22.04 -13.19 -10.99
CA PRO A 55 22.45 -13.90 -12.21
C PRO A 55 21.35 -14.84 -12.71
N GLN A 56 21.22 -14.97 -14.03
CA GLN A 56 20.11 -15.71 -14.65
C GLN A 56 20.07 -17.19 -14.20
N GLU A 57 21.21 -17.80 -14.01
CA GLU A 57 21.38 -19.19 -13.58
C GLU A 57 20.88 -19.46 -12.14
N LEU A 58 20.75 -18.42 -11.32
CA LEU A 58 20.24 -18.50 -9.95
C LEU A 58 18.77 -18.15 -9.83
N ARG A 59 18.13 -17.71 -10.93
CA ARG A 59 16.70 -17.36 -10.93
C ARG A 59 15.81 -18.60 -10.98
N PRO A 60 14.51 -18.49 -10.66
CA PRO A 60 13.57 -19.60 -10.76
C PRO A 60 13.45 -20.11 -12.19
N LYS A 61 13.03 -21.37 -12.34
CA LYS A 61 12.72 -21.96 -13.66
C LYS A 61 11.67 -21.12 -14.38
N ARG A 62 11.72 -21.16 -15.73
CA ARG A 62 10.90 -20.34 -16.64
C ARG A 62 9.41 -20.31 -16.28
N GLU A 63 8.84 -21.46 -15.93
CA GLU A 63 7.40 -21.55 -15.60
C GLU A 63 7.04 -20.71 -14.39
N LEU A 64 7.78 -20.83 -13.27
CA LEU A 64 7.55 -20.04 -12.06
C LEU A 64 7.90 -18.57 -12.28
N TYR A 65 8.94 -18.28 -13.06
CA TYR A 65 9.30 -16.92 -13.44
C TYR A 65 8.15 -16.23 -14.19
N LEU A 66 7.55 -16.88 -15.21
CA LEU A 66 6.41 -16.34 -15.95
C LEU A 66 5.17 -16.17 -15.08
N LYS A 67 4.92 -17.12 -14.16
CA LYS A 67 3.86 -16.99 -13.16
C LYS A 67 4.06 -15.75 -12.30
N TRP A 68 5.30 -15.46 -11.88
CA TRP A 68 5.63 -14.28 -11.10
C TRP A 68 5.46 -12.99 -11.90
N CYS A 69 5.92 -12.97 -13.16
CA CYS A 69 5.69 -11.86 -14.08
C CYS A 69 4.19 -11.54 -14.22
N ASN A 70 3.36 -12.57 -14.42
CA ASN A 70 1.91 -12.37 -14.53
C ASN A 70 1.31 -11.80 -13.23
N ALA A 71 1.74 -12.27 -12.06
CA ALA A 71 1.31 -11.70 -10.79
C ALA A 71 1.75 -10.23 -10.63
N LEU A 72 2.94 -9.87 -11.12
CA LEU A 72 3.44 -8.51 -11.11
C LEU A 72 2.58 -7.59 -11.97
N LEU A 73 2.25 -8.00 -13.21
CA LEU A 73 1.38 -7.23 -14.09
C LEU A 73 0.00 -6.96 -13.47
N GLN A 74 -0.55 -7.93 -12.72
CA GLN A 74 -1.79 -7.74 -11.98
C GLN A 74 -1.64 -6.69 -10.85
N ILE A 75 -0.49 -6.68 -10.16
CA ILE A 75 -0.19 -5.68 -9.12
C ILE A 75 -0.07 -4.29 -9.72
N GLU A 76 0.64 -4.15 -10.85
CA GLU A 76 0.81 -2.87 -11.56
C GLU A 76 -0.54 -2.34 -12.04
N GLU A 77 -1.37 -3.17 -12.67
CA GLU A 77 -2.71 -2.79 -13.14
C GLU A 77 -3.59 -2.32 -11.98
N ASN A 78 -3.63 -3.07 -10.88
CA ASN A 78 -4.36 -2.67 -9.68
C ASN A 78 -3.87 -1.31 -9.15
N ASN A 79 -2.56 -1.10 -9.11
CA ASN A 79 -1.99 0.17 -8.66
C ASN A 79 -2.29 1.34 -9.61
N HIS A 80 -2.40 1.09 -10.91
CA HIS A 80 -2.87 2.10 -11.87
C HIS A 80 -4.32 2.48 -11.60
N ILE A 81 -5.20 1.51 -11.34
CA ILE A 81 -6.60 1.77 -10.96
C ILE A 81 -6.66 2.60 -9.68
N LEU A 82 -5.95 2.18 -8.61
CA LEU A 82 -5.91 2.92 -7.35
C LEU A 82 -5.45 4.36 -7.55
N ASN A 83 -4.39 4.59 -8.34
CA ASN A 83 -3.89 5.94 -8.62
C ASN A 83 -4.90 6.82 -9.36
N GLN A 84 -5.66 6.24 -10.29
CA GLN A 84 -6.72 6.96 -11.00
C GLN A 84 -7.86 7.34 -10.06
N GLU A 85 -8.30 6.42 -9.20
CA GLU A 85 -9.38 6.70 -8.23
C GLU A 85 -8.93 7.72 -7.18
N ILE A 86 -7.69 7.65 -6.69
CA ILE A 86 -7.10 8.68 -5.82
C ILE A 86 -7.21 10.07 -6.47
N ALA A 87 -6.84 10.22 -7.74
CA ALA A 87 -6.91 11.50 -8.44
C ALA A 87 -8.34 12.03 -8.55
N LYS A 88 -9.32 11.14 -8.82
CA LYS A 88 -10.75 11.52 -8.86
C LYS A 88 -11.25 11.99 -7.49
N ILE A 89 -10.92 11.23 -6.42
CA ILE A 89 -11.34 11.56 -5.06
C ILE A 89 -10.73 12.88 -4.60
N TYR A 90 -9.44 13.11 -4.87
CA TYR A 90 -8.81 14.40 -4.57
C TYR A 90 -9.49 15.56 -5.29
N THR A 91 -9.84 15.38 -6.57
CA THR A 91 -10.58 16.38 -7.34
C THR A 91 -11.95 16.67 -6.71
N LEU A 92 -12.71 15.61 -6.38
CA LEU A 92 -14.03 15.73 -5.74
C LEU A 92 -13.95 16.43 -4.38
N TYR A 93 -12.98 16.04 -3.55
CA TYR A 93 -12.85 16.58 -2.21
C TYR A 93 -12.40 18.05 -2.24
N ARG A 94 -11.39 18.40 -3.06
CA ARG A 94 -10.92 19.78 -3.20
C ARG A 94 -11.99 20.71 -3.76
N ALA A 95 -12.79 20.27 -4.73
CA ALA A 95 -13.96 21.02 -5.21
C ALA A 95 -14.97 21.33 -4.10
N ASN A 96 -14.96 20.54 -3.03
CA ASN A 96 -15.80 20.70 -1.85
C ASN A 96 -15.06 21.28 -0.63
N GLN A 97 -13.89 21.87 -0.82
CA GLN A 97 -13.08 22.47 0.26
C GLN A 97 -12.66 21.45 1.35
N ILE A 98 -12.41 20.20 0.94
CA ILE A 98 -11.86 19.14 1.77
C ILE A 98 -10.45 18.85 1.25
N GLU A 99 -9.43 18.95 2.11
CA GLU A 99 -8.07 18.59 1.78
C GLU A 99 -7.74 17.23 2.42
N PRO A 100 -7.77 16.14 1.66
CA PRO A 100 -7.45 14.81 2.19
C PRO A 100 -5.94 14.61 2.27
N VAL A 101 -5.51 13.78 3.23
CA VAL A 101 -4.12 13.32 3.31
C VAL A 101 -4.10 11.83 3.03
N LEU A 102 -3.39 11.41 1.99
CA LEU A 102 -3.22 10.00 1.65
C LEU A 102 -2.32 9.32 2.69
N LEU A 103 -2.88 8.34 3.37
CA LEU A 103 -2.18 7.51 4.34
C LEU A 103 -1.67 6.24 3.66
N LYS A 104 -0.67 5.60 4.25
CA LYS A 104 -0.22 4.25 3.83
C LYS A 104 -0.16 4.06 2.29
N GLY A 105 -0.60 2.88 1.84
CA GLY A 105 -0.86 2.52 0.43
C GLY A 105 0.04 3.20 -0.58
N GLN A 106 -0.58 3.90 -1.51
CA GLN A 106 0.07 4.60 -2.61
C GLN A 106 0.94 5.79 -2.14
N GLY A 107 0.61 6.39 -0.99
CA GLY A 107 1.44 7.44 -0.38
C GLY A 107 2.84 6.92 0.01
N VAL A 108 2.90 5.75 0.65
CA VAL A 108 4.17 5.10 1.02
C VAL A 108 4.89 4.51 -0.20
N ALA A 109 4.15 4.05 -1.20
CA ALA A 109 4.71 3.48 -2.43
C ALA A 109 5.64 4.46 -3.17
N GLN A 110 5.43 5.76 -3.04
CA GLN A 110 6.29 6.79 -3.64
C GLN A 110 7.75 6.73 -3.15
N ASN A 111 8.00 6.10 -2.00
CA ASN A 111 9.35 5.90 -1.46
C ASN A 111 10.02 4.62 -1.97
N TYR A 112 9.33 3.81 -2.77
CA TYR A 112 9.86 2.57 -3.34
C TYR A 112 10.54 2.88 -4.68
N ARG A 113 11.56 2.09 -5.00
CA ARG A 113 12.24 2.18 -6.30
C ARG A 113 11.26 2.04 -7.47
N ASN A 114 10.30 1.12 -7.33
CA ASN A 114 9.18 0.90 -8.23
C ASN A 114 7.87 1.06 -7.47
N PRO A 115 7.25 2.26 -7.47
CA PRO A 115 6.01 2.52 -6.74
C PRO A 115 4.87 1.55 -7.10
N LEU A 116 4.79 1.13 -8.37
CA LEU A 116 3.75 0.21 -8.84
C LEU A 116 3.93 -1.23 -8.36
N HIS A 117 5.08 -1.59 -7.80
CA HIS A 117 5.36 -2.94 -7.30
C HIS A 117 5.00 -3.14 -5.83
N ARG A 118 4.58 -2.08 -5.11
CA ARG A 118 4.00 -2.23 -3.79
C ARG A 118 2.58 -2.77 -3.90
N GLN A 119 2.27 -3.91 -3.27
CA GLN A 119 0.90 -4.41 -3.20
C GLN A 119 0.07 -3.53 -2.26
N CYS A 120 -0.95 -2.88 -2.83
CA CYS A 120 -1.95 -2.11 -2.12
C CYS A 120 -3.33 -2.70 -2.41
N GLY A 121 -4.26 -2.61 -1.46
CA GLY A 121 -5.62 -3.12 -1.61
C GLY A 121 -6.69 -2.04 -1.51
N ASP A 122 -6.43 -1.00 -0.73
CA ASP A 122 -7.35 0.03 -0.33
C ASP A 122 -6.75 1.43 -0.47
N ILE A 123 -7.60 2.45 -0.34
CA ILE A 123 -7.21 3.86 -0.32
C ILE A 123 -7.55 4.44 1.04
N ASP A 124 -6.55 4.67 1.87
CA ASP A 124 -6.70 5.30 3.19
C ASP A 124 -6.55 6.82 3.09
N LEU A 125 -7.54 7.57 3.50
CA LEU A 125 -7.54 9.03 3.48
C LEU A 125 -7.82 9.60 4.88
N TYR A 126 -6.90 10.38 5.41
CA TYR A 126 -7.19 11.17 6.61
C TYR A 126 -7.92 12.43 6.21
N ILE A 127 -9.14 12.58 6.72
CA ILE A 127 -10.04 13.71 6.44
C ILE A 127 -10.12 14.66 7.63
N GLY A 128 -9.83 14.14 8.82
CA GLY A 128 -10.01 14.86 10.08
C GLY A 128 -11.49 14.99 10.49
N PRO A 129 -11.75 15.28 11.75
CA PRO A 129 -13.10 15.25 12.31
C PRO A 129 -14.04 16.30 11.72
N LYS A 130 -13.51 17.45 11.27
CA LYS A 130 -14.31 18.58 10.76
C LYS A 130 -15.03 18.25 9.46
N ASN A 131 -14.36 17.57 8.55
CA ASN A 131 -14.86 17.31 7.19
C ASN A 131 -15.35 15.87 6.99
N TYR A 132 -15.24 15.03 7.99
CA TYR A 132 -15.47 13.58 7.90
C TYR A 132 -16.86 13.23 7.37
N GLU A 133 -17.92 13.77 7.97
CA GLU A 133 -19.29 13.49 7.56
C GLU A 133 -19.59 14.01 6.15
N LYS A 134 -19.03 15.19 5.81
CA LYS A 134 -19.17 15.76 4.46
C LYS A 134 -18.50 14.88 3.41
N ALA A 135 -17.30 14.42 3.68
CA ALA A 135 -16.54 13.52 2.79
C ALA A 135 -17.27 12.19 2.58
N ASN A 136 -17.74 11.55 3.65
CA ASN A 136 -18.51 10.32 3.56
C ASN A 136 -19.80 10.49 2.74
N LYS A 137 -20.52 11.59 2.95
CA LYS A 137 -21.73 11.89 2.17
C LYS A 137 -21.41 12.03 0.68
N LEU A 138 -20.33 12.70 0.30
CA LEU A 138 -19.92 12.86 -1.10
C LEU A 138 -19.65 11.51 -1.77
N LEU A 139 -18.88 10.62 -1.13
CA LEU A 139 -18.62 9.29 -1.69
C LEU A 139 -19.88 8.43 -1.77
N ARG A 140 -20.75 8.47 -0.76
CA ARG A 140 -21.99 7.68 -0.74
C ARG A 140 -22.95 8.05 -1.86
N THR A 141 -22.91 9.27 -2.39
CA THR A 141 -23.80 9.68 -3.51
C THR A 141 -23.46 8.99 -4.82
N GLU A 142 -22.21 8.55 -4.99
CA GLU A 142 -21.71 7.91 -6.22
C GLU A 142 -21.33 6.43 -5.99
N SER A 143 -21.42 5.94 -4.76
CA SER A 143 -21.13 4.54 -4.42
C SER A 143 -22.35 3.65 -4.61
N THR A 144 -22.10 2.40 -4.99
CA THR A 144 -23.14 1.37 -5.18
C THR A 144 -23.10 0.25 -4.15
N GLY A 145 -22.15 0.29 -3.20
CA GLY A 145 -21.87 -0.77 -2.25
C GLY A 145 -22.38 -0.50 -0.84
N GLU A 146 -22.29 -1.53 -0.01
CA GLU A 146 -22.48 -1.42 1.44
C GLU A 146 -21.37 -0.60 2.06
N HIS A 147 -21.64 0.03 3.19
CA HIS A 147 -20.70 0.87 3.92
C HIS A 147 -20.50 0.29 5.30
N GLU A 148 -19.25 0.14 5.69
CA GLU A 148 -18.88 -0.23 7.05
C GLU A 148 -18.36 0.99 7.80
N GLU A 149 -18.87 1.23 8.98
CA GLU A 149 -18.43 2.35 9.82
C GLU A 149 -18.00 1.85 11.18
N ASN A 150 -16.87 2.36 11.65
CA ASN A 150 -16.38 2.17 13.01
C ASN A 150 -15.96 3.51 13.62
N HIS A 151 -15.47 3.48 14.87
CA HIS A 151 -15.08 4.70 15.59
C HIS A 151 -13.87 5.46 14.99
N LYS A 152 -13.13 4.87 14.06
CA LYS A 152 -11.93 5.45 13.44
C LYS A 152 -12.16 5.90 12.01
N HIS A 153 -12.80 5.08 11.21
CA HIS A 153 -13.00 5.31 9.78
C HIS A 153 -14.33 4.76 9.28
N THR A 154 -14.73 5.21 8.11
CA THR A 154 -15.79 4.62 7.28
C THR A 154 -15.13 4.03 6.04
N CYS A 155 -15.41 2.76 5.75
CA CYS A 155 -15.06 2.11 4.49
C CYS A 155 -16.23 2.26 3.51
N ILE A 156 -15.95 2.71 2.29
CA ILE A 156 -16.93 2.93 1.22
C ILE A 156 -16.43 2.25 -0.04
N HIS A 157 -17.22 1.36 -0.61
CA HIS A 157 -16.91 0.74 -1.89
C HIS A 157 -17.22 1.72 -3.03
N TRP A 158 -16.17 2.15 -3.74
CA TRP A 158 -16.21 3.19 -4.77
C TRP A 158 -15.56 2.69 -6.06
N HIS A 159 -16.32 2.61 -7.15
CA HIS A 159 -15.81 2.21 -8.48
C HIS A 159 -14.94 0.94 -8.51
N GLY A 160 -15.24 -0.02 -7.63
CA GLY A 160 -14.49 -1.27 -7.54
C GLY A 160 -13.26 -1.24 -6.61
N VAL A 161 -13.05 -0.14 -5.87
CA VAL A 161 -12.01 -0.03 -4.85
C VAL A 161 -12.60 0.33 -3.49
N ASP A 162 -11.94 -0.07 -2.41
CA ASP A 162 -12.34 0.28 -1.05
C ASP A 162 -11.61 1.55 -0.61
N ILE A 163 -12.40 2.53 -0.15
CA ILE A 163 -11.90 3.81 0.35
C ILE A 163 -12.20 3.92 1.83
N GLU A 164 -11.16 4.10 2.63
CA GLU A 164 -11.26 4.34 4.06
C GLU A 164 -11.05 5.82 4.37
N ASN A 165 -12.14 6.53 4.69
CA ASN A 165 -12.07 7.87 5.24
C ASN A 165 -11.80 7.81 6.75
N HIS A 166 -10.67 8.33 7.19
CA HIS A 166 -10.27 8.35 8.59
C HIS A 166 -10.64 9.67 9.27
N ARG A 167 -11.39 9.57 10.37
CA ARG A 167 -11.70 10.69 11.27
C ARG A 167 -10.51 11.02 12.17
N VAL A 168 -9.78 9.98 12.60
CA VAL A 168 -8.59 10.08 13.45
C VAL A 168 -7.46 9.25 12.83
N LEU A 169 -6.25 9.79 12.88
CA LEU A 169 -5.08 9.12 12.32
C LEU A 169 -4.69 7.88 13.13
N SER A 170 -4.63 8.01 14.44
CA SER A 170 -4.35 6.95 15.39
C SER A 170 -4.86 7.36 16.78
N ARG A 171 -4.92 6.40 17.71
CA ARG A 171 -5.24 6.61 19.11
C ARG A 171 -4.10 6.11 19.99
N LEU A 172 -3.72 6.88 20.98
CA LEU A 172 -2.73 6.48 21.96
C LEU A 172 -3.42 5.91 23.21
N SER A 173 -2.76 4.98 23.90
CA SER A 173 -3.32 4.31 25.09
C SER A 173 -3.46 5.25 26.30
N SER A 174 -2.59 6.26 26.41
CA SER A 174 -2.66 7.27 27.47
C SER A 174 -3.60 8.42 27.06
N PRO A 175 -4.68 8.73 27.79
CA PRO A 175 -5.62 9.79 27.42
C PRO A 175 -4.97 11.18 27.28
N SER A 176 -4.01 11.54 28.17
CA SER A 176 -3.30 12.82 28.10
C SER A 176 -2.41 12.91 26.85
N SER A 177 -1.68 11.84 26.56
CA SER A 177 -0.84 11.75 25.37
C SER A 177 -1.69 11.75 24.09
N ASP A 178 -2.83 11.05 24.07
CA ASP A 178 -3.75 11.05 22.92
C ASP A 178 -4.29 12.46 22.67
N LYS A 179 -4.72 13.18 23.70
CA LYS A 179 -5.18 14.56 23.55
C LYS A 179 -4.13 15.46 22.90
N SER A 180 -2.89 15.42 23.39
CA SER A 180 -1.79 16.20 22.84
C SER A 180 -1.47 15.79 21.40
N PHE A 181 -1.48 14.49 21.11
CA PHE A 181 -1.27 13.94 19.76
C PHE A 181 -2.37 14.42 18.80
N GLN A 182 -3.66 14.35 19.16
CA GLN A 182 -4.76 14.81 18.30
C GLN A 182 -4.67 16.32 18.03
N GLN A 183 -4.25 17.12 19.02
CA GLN A 183 -4.04 18.55 18.83
C GLN A 183 -2.91 18.85 17.84
N GLU A 184 -1.81 18.09 17.90
CA GLU A 184 -0.69 18.26 16.97
C GLU A 184 -1.06 17.84 15.54
N ILE A 185 -1.78 16.73 15.39
CA ILE A 185 -2.30 16.30 14.08
C ILE A 185 -3.26 17.35 13.49
N ALA A 186 -4.16 17.90 14.30
CA ALA A 186 -5.09 18.95 13.84
C ALA A 186 -4.35 20.22 13.40
N ARG A 187 -3.28 20.60 14.12
CA ARG A 187 -2.41 21.74 13.75
C ARG A 187 -1.71 21.47 12.43
N TRP A 188 -1.07 20.30 12.29
CA TRP A 188 -0.37 19.90 11.07
C TRP A 188 -1.32 19.85 9.87
N HIS A 189 -2.49 19.23 9.99
CA HIS A 189 -3.48 19.15 8.92
C HIS A 189 -4.02 20.53 8.53
N GLY A 190 -4.20 21.44 9.49
CA GLY A 190 -4.63 22.82 9.23
C GLY A 190 -3.56 23.72 8.61
N THR A 191 -2.26 23.35 8.69
CA THR A 191 -1.16 24.11 8.07
C THR A 191 -0.81 23.63 6.65
N THR A 192 -1.29 22.46 6.26
CA THR A 192 -1.07 21.87 4.93
C THR A 192 -2.24 22.11 3.96
N ALA A 193 -3.33 22.74 4.44
CA ALA A 193 -4.54 23.04 3.66
C ALA A 193 -4.49 24.40 2.97
#